data_d0724f3dea8c11f3f9e4789f8c627e0d
#
_entry.id   d0724f3dea8c11f3f9e4789f8c627e0d
#
_cell.length_a   1.000
_cell.length_b   1.000
_cell.length_c   1.000
_cell.angle_alpha   90.00
_cell.angle_beta   90.00
_cell.angle_gamma   90.00
#
_symmetry.space_group_name_H-M   'P 1'
#
loop_
_entity.id
_entity.type
_entity.pdbx_description
1 polymer ?
#
loop_
_entity_poly.entity_id
_entity_poly.type
_entity_poly.pdbx_seq_one_letter_code
_entity_poly.pdbx_strand_id
1 'polypeptide(L)'
;MMELNSENILIRYAKKTDAKILCAWWNDGKVMAHAGFPNGLNTNKAEIEKLISEETNETIRRFIIEIDNEPSGEMNYRNIGNNIAEIGIKICDFDKQEKGYGTKIIRMFIKYIFEELDYKKIKVNTKLDNKRAQYVYEKAGFIKTGEDEEAIYYELSRQRD
;
A
#
# COMPACT_ATOMS: atom_id res chain seq x y z
N MET A 1 15.08 -4.19 11.07
CA MET A 1 13.62 -4.20 10.79
C MET A 1 13.05 -2.81 11.00
N MET A 2 12.18 -2.41 10.11
CA MET A 2 11.59 -1.07 10.13
C MET A 2 10.19 -1.10 10.75
N GLU A 3 9.91 -0.11 11.57
CA GLU A 3 8.57 0.16 12.06
C GLU A 3 8.31 1.66 12.01
N LEU A 4 7.12 2.03 11.52
CA LEU A 4 6.64 3.41 11.55
C LEU A 4 5.47 3.49 12.51
N ASN A 5 5.54 4.39 13.46
CA ASN A 5 4.53 4.54 14.51
C ASN A 5 3.97 5.96 14.52
N SER A 6 2.66 6.08 14.68
CA SER A 6 2.00 7.36 14.93
C SER A 6 0.68 7.11 15.65
N GLU A 7 0.61 7.53 16.91
CA GLU A 7 -0.60 7.31 17.74
C GLU A 7 -0.99 5.83 17.79
N ASN A 8 -2.15 5.48 17.23
CA ASN A 8 -2.67 4.12 17.22
C ASN A 8 -2.35 3.36 15.92
N ILE A 9 -1.45 3.89 15.09
CA ILE A 9 -1.08 3.28 13.80
C ILE A 9 0.35 2.74 13.89
N LEU A 10 0.52 1.49 13.44
CA LEU A 10 1.83 0.86 13.27
C LEU A 10 1.93 0.34 11.84
N ILE A 11 3.02 0.68 11.15
CA ILE A 11 3.33 0.12 9.83
C ILE A 11 4.63 -0.67 10.01
N ARG A 12 4.58 -1.95 9.72
CA ARG A 12 5.72 -2.86 9.90
C ARG A 12 5.87 -3.81 8.72
N TYR A 13 7.05 -4.40 8.57
CA TYR A 13 7.24 -5.44 7.55
C TYR A 13 6.28 -6.59 7.75
N ALA A 14 5.73 -7.11 6.65
CA ALA A 14 4.98 -8.36 6.67
C ALA A 14 5.93 -9.51 7.01
N LYS A 15 5.46 -10.45 7.81
CA LYS A 15 6.17 -11.65 8.23
C LYS A 15 5.46 -12.87 7.69
N LYS A 16 6.13 -14.02 7.68
CA LYS A 16 5.50 -15.27 7.27
C LYS A 16 4.24 -15.60 8.08
N THR A 17 4.23 -15.21 9.35
CA THR A 17 3.05 -15.39 10.21
C THR A 17 1.85 -14.56 9.78
N ASP A 18 2.07 -13.52 8.98
CA ASP A 18 0.98 -12.70 8.43
C ASP A 18 0.32 -13.35 7.21
N ALA A 19 0.87 -14.44 6.70
CA ALA A 19 0.29 -15.12 5.53
C ALA A 19 -1.16 -15.54 5.75
N LYS A 20 -1.53 -15.86 6.96
CA LYS A 20 -2.91 -16.23 7.31
C LYS A 20 -3.88 -15.07 7.05
N ILE A 21 -3.58 -13.88 7.56
CA ILE A 21 -4.45 -12.72 7.38
C ILE A 21 -4.43 -12.22 5.92
N LEU A 22 -3.26 -12.23 5.29
CA LEU A 22 -3.14 -11.86 3.88
C LEU A 22 -3.94 -12.81 3.00
N CYS A 23 -3.92 -14.10 3.29
CA CYS A 23 -4.71 -15.09 2.56
C CYS A 23 -6.21 -14.80 2.68
N ALA A 24 -6.67 -14.47 3.89
CA ALA A 24 -8.07 -14.12 4.11
C ALA A 24 -8.45 -12.87 3.31
N TRP A 25 -7.62 -11.83 3.34
CA TRP A 25 -7.90 -10.59 2.60
C TRP A 25 -7.84 -10.80 1.08
N TRP A 26 -6.82 -11.49 0.58
CA TRP A 26 -6.61 -11.66 -0.87
C TRP A 26 -7.64 -12.58 -1.51
N ASN A 27 -8.23 -13.48 -0.75
CA ASN A 27 -9.30 -14.35 -1.24
C ASN A 27 -10.69 -13.75 -1.06
N ASP A 28 -10.79 -12.60 -0.40
CA ASP A 28 -12.06 -11.91 -0.20
C ASP A 28 -12.31 -10.93 -1.35
N GLY A 29 -13.33 -11.21 -2.16
CA GLY A 29 -13.68 -10.35 -3.29
C GLY A 29 -14.06 -8.93 -2.90
N LYS A 30 -14.65 -8.73 -1.71
CA LYS A 30 -14.98 -7.40 -1.22
C LYS A 30 -13.74 -6.57 -0.93
N VAL A 31 -12.69 -7.20 -0.40
CA VAL A 31 -11.41 -6.55 -0.13
C VAL A 31 -10.67 -6.28 -1.44
N MET A 32 -10.71 -7.22 -2.37
CA MET A 32 -9.88 -7.19 -3.58
C MET A 32 -10.54 -6.57 -4.80
N ALA A 33 -11.80 -6.15 -4.70
CA ALA A 33 -12.55 -5.58 -5.83
C ALA A 33 -11.83 -4.39 -6.47
N HIS A 34 -11.34 -3.44 -5.67
CA HIS A 34 -10.64 -2.26 -6.18
C HIS A 34 -9.24 -2.56 -6.73
N ALA A 35 -8.71 -3.74 -6.43
CA ALA A 35 -7.46 -4.21 -7.02
C ALA A 35 -7.70 -4.96 -8.35
N GLY A 36 -8.95 -5.14 -8.74
CA GLY A 36 -9.29 -5.82 -9.99
C GLY A 36 -9.72 -7.27 -9.82
N PHE A 37 -9.94 -7.74 -8.61
CA PHE A 37 -10.25 -9.13 -8.30
C PHE A 37 -11.55 -9.24 -7.50
N PRO A 38 -12.72 -9.03 -8.13
CA PRO A 38 -14.00 -9.02 -7.41
C PRO A 38 -14.39 -10.37 -6.81
N ASN A 39 -13.71 -11.45 -7.19
CA ASN A 39 -13.90 -12.78 -6.64
C ASN A 39 -12.71 -13.27 -5.81
N GLY A 40 -11.76 -12.37 -5.50
CA GLY A 40 -10.54 -12.72 -4.79
C GLY A 40 -9.49 -13.35 -5.71
N LEU A 41 -8.33 -13.70 -5.14
CA LEU A 41 -7.18 -14.24 -5.89
C LEU A 41 -7.13 -15.76 -5.93
N ASN A 42 -7.88 -16.45 -5.09
CA ASN A 42 -7.84 -17.90 -4.95
C ASN A 42 -6.41 -18.41 -4.68
N THR A 43 -5.71 -17.75 -3.75
CA THR A 43 -4.36 -18.12 -3.34
C THR A 43 -4.38 -18.96 -2.06
N ASN A 44 -3.21 -19.38 -1.59
CA ASN A 44 -3.07 -20.14 -0.36
C ASN A 44 -1.91 -19.60 0.49
N LYS A 45 -1.91 -20.01 1.75
CA LYS A 45 -0.93 -19.55 2.73
C LYS A 45 0.51 -19.85 2.32
N ALA A 46 0.77 -21.03 1.75
CA ALA A 46 2.13 -21.44 1.35
C ALA A 46 2.69 -20.53 0.25
N GLU A 47 1.87 -20.17 -0.73
CA GLU A 47 2.27 -19.25 -1.80
C GLU A 47 2.61 -17.87 -1.25
N ILE A 48 1.82 -17.40 -0.28
CA ILE A 48 2.04 -16.07 0.33
C ILE A 48 3.33 -16.09 1.17
N GLU A 49 3.56 -17.14 1.95
CA GLU A 49 4.79 -17.29 2.72
C GLU A 49 6.02 -17.25 1.80
N LYS A 50 5.93 -17.92 0.65
CA LYS A 50 7.00 -17.90 -0.35
C LYS A 50 7.25 -16.49 -0.89
N LEU A 51 6.18 -15.77 -1.26
CA LEU A 51 6.31 -14.39 -1.73
C LEU A 51 7.01 -13.51 -0.70
N ILE A 52 6.59 -13.59 0.55
CA ILE A 52 7.18 -12.79 1.63
C ILE A 52 8.66 -13.13 1.81
N SER A 53 9.01 -14.41 1.72
CA SER A 53 10.41 -14.86 1.90
C SER A 53 11.35 -14.36 0.80
N GLU A 54 10.83 -14.04 -0.37
CA GLU A 54 11.61 -13.60 -1.52
C GLU A 54 11.75 -12.08 -1.61
N GLU A 55 11.07 -11.33 -0.73
CA GLU A 55 11.08 -9.86 -0.77
C GLU A 55 12.39 -9.28 -0.25
N THR A 56 12.85 -8.21 -0.91
CA THR A 56 14.03 -7.43 -0.49
C THR A 56 13.70 -5.94 -0.60
N ASN A 57 14.51 -5.11 0.06
CA ASN A 57 14.34 -3.65 -0.04
C ASN A 57 14.57 -3.11 -1.44
N GLU A 58 15.34 -3.83 -2.26
CA GLU A 58 15.68 -3.41 -3.63
C GLU A 58 14.66 -3.88 -4.67
N THR A 59 13.73 -4.75 -4.31
CA THR A 59 12.72 -5.29 -5.23
C THR A 59 11.33 -4.88 -4.83
N ILE A 60 10.70 -5.64 -3.97
CA ILE A 60 9.37 -5.37 -3.44
C ILE A 60 9.37 -5.65 -1.94
N ARG A 61 8.68 -4.81 -1.20
CA ARG A 61 8.52 -5.00 0.24
C ARG A 61 7.06 -4.77 0.63
N ARG A 62 6.51 -5.74 1.36
CA ARG A 62 5.14 -5.65 1.89
C ARG A 62 5.16 -5.27 3.35
N PHE A 63 4.14 -4.54 3.74
CA PHE A 63 3.93 -4.06 5.12
C PHE A 63 2.52 -4.41 5.57
N ILE A 64 2.40 -4.68 6.85
CA ILE A 64 1.10 -4.76 7.52
C ILE A 64 0.85 -3.44 8.22
N ILE A 65 -0.37 -2.95 8.09
CA ILE A 65 -0.85 -1.76 8.80
C ILE A 65 -1.68 -2.26 9.98
N GLU A 66 -1.25 -1.91 11.21
CA GLU A 66 -2.03 -2.16 12.40
C GLU A 66 -2.67 -0.86 12.86
N ILE A 67 -3.95 -0.92 13.18
CA ILE A 67 -4.69 0.20 13.76
C ILE A 67 -5.33 -0.33 15.03
N ASP A 68 -5.12 0.37 16.14
CA ASP A 68 -5.58 -0.07 17.47
C ASP A 68 -5.06 -1.48 17.84
N ASN A 69 -3.79 -1.76 17.47
CA ASN A 69 -3.11 -3.03 17.71
C ASN A 69 -3.68 -4.23 16.94
N GLU A 70 -4.46 -3.99 15.90
CA GLU A 70 -5.03 -5.04 15.07
C GLU A 70 -4.63 -4.88 13.60
N PRO A 71 -4.24 -5.96 12.90
CA PRO A 71 -4.01 -5.89 11.46
C PRO A 71 -5.25 -5.38 10.74
N SER A 72 -5.13 -4.26 10.06
CA SER A 72 -6.26 -3.55 9.45
C SER A 72 -6.07 -3.29 7.97
N GLY A 73 -4.86 -3.48 7.45
CA GLY A 73 -4.58 -3.26 6.04
C GLY A 73 -3.18 -3.67 5.66
N GLU A 74 -2.88 -3.45 4.40
CA GLU A 74 -1.56 -3.73 3.84
C GLU A 74 -1.11 -2.63 2.91
N MET A 75 0.19 -2.53 2.73
CA MET A 75 0.78 -1.65 1.73
C MET A 75 2.10 -2.23 1.25
N ASN A 76 2.57 -1.72 0.14
CA ASN A 76 3.84 -2.17 -0.44
C ASN A 76 4.49 -1.06 -1.24
N TYR A 77 5.79 -1.20 -1.47
CA TYR A 77 6.45 -0.49 -2.55
C TYR A 77 7.18 -1.50 -3.43
N ARG A 78 7.37 -1.12 -4.67
CA ARG A 78 8.14 -1.87 -5.65
C ARG A 78 9.12 -0.92 -6.32
N ASN A 79 10.37 -1.34 -6.41
CA ASN A 79 11.40 -0.60 -7.13
C ASN A 79 11.20 -0.84 -8.64
N ILE A 80 10.82 0.19 -9.37
CA ILE A 80 10.60 0.09 -10.82
C ILE A 80 11.74 0.71 -11.62
N GLY A 81 12.88 0.99 -10.97
CA GLY A 81 14.05 1.57 -11.62
C GLY A 81 14.05 3.10 -11.58
N ASN A 82 15.17 3.70 -11.95
CA ASN A 82 15.34 5.16 -12.04
C ASN A 82 15.04 5.92 -10.74
N ASN A 83 15.26 5.28 -9.60
CA ASN A 83 14.95 5.84 -8.29
C ASN A 83 13.46 6.12 -8.09
N ILE A 84 12.60 5.31 -8.71
CA ILE A 84 11.15 5.43 -8.61
C ILE A 84 10.60 4.23 -7.85
N ALA A 85 9.77 4.49 -6.84
CA ALA A 85 9.00 3.47 -6.15
C ALA A 85 7.55 3.53 -6.60
N GLU A 86 6.98 2.39 -6.93
CA GLU A 86 5.54 2.27 -7.17
C GLU A 86 4.91 1.70 -5.91
N ILE A 87 3.86 2.33 -5.40
CA ILE A 87 3.25 1.93 -4.15
C ILE A 87 1.82 1.46 -4.31
N GLY A 88 1.37 0.65 -3.36
CA GLY A 88 -0.02 0.27 -3.21
C GLY A 88 -0.40 0.33 -1.73
N ILE A 89 -1.64 0.67 -1.46
CA ILE A 89 -2.19 0.73 -0.10
C ILE A 89 -3.63 0.23 -0.10
N LYS A 90 -3.99 -0.50 0.92
CA LYS A 90 -5.34 -1.02 1.08
C LYS A 90 -5.69 -1.14 2.56
N ILE A 91 -6.77 -0.46 2.97
CA ILE A 91 -7.36 -0.65 4.29
C ILE A 91 -8.39 -1.77 4.13
N CYS A 92 -8.07 -2.93 4.72
CA CYS A 92 -8.88 -4.14 4.54
C CYS A 92 -10.00 -4.28 5.56
N ASP A 93 -9.84 -3.67 6.73
CA ASP A 93 -10.88 -3.61 7.74
C ASP A 93 -11.82 -2.45 7.41
N PHE A 94 -13.03 -2.77 6.93
CA PHE A 94 -13.99 -1.76 6.49
C PHE A 94 -14.42 -0.81 7.60
N ASP A 95 -14.36 -1.25 8.86
CA ASP A 95 -14.69 -0.40 9.99
C ASP A 95 -13.65 0.70 10.22
N LYS A 96 -12.48 0.56 9.66
CA LYS A 96 -11.39 1.56 9.74
C LYS A 96 -11.36 2.49 8.52
N GLN A 97 -12.22 2.28 7.53
CA GLN A 97 -12.29 3.13 6.36
C GLN A 97 -13.04 4.44 6.66
N GLU A 98 -12.78 5.47 5.84
CA GLU A 98 -13.45 6.77 5.92
C GLU A 98 -13.27 7.51 7.25
N LYS A 99 -12.17 7.22 7.96
CA LYS A 99 -11.83 7.85 9.24
C LYS A 99 -10.54 8.67 9.19
N GLY A 100 -10.03 8.94 7.98
CA GLY A 100 -8.79 9.71 7.79
C GLY A 100 -7.51 8.90 7.91
N TYR A 101 -7.57 7.62 8.19
CA TYR A 101 -6.39 6.77 8.33
C TYR A 101 -5.60 6.67 7.03
N GLY A 102 -6.27 6.55 5.88
CA GLY A 102 -5.59 6.43 4.60
C GLY A 102 -4.65 7.58 4.31
N THR A 103 -5.11 8.81 4.51
CA THR A 103 -4.28 10.01 4.30
C THR A 103 -3.10 10.05 5.26
N LYS A 104 -3.32 9.72 6.53
CA LYS A 104 -2.26 9.74 7.54
C LYS A 104 -1.20 8.67 7.24
N ILE A 105 -1.64 7.46 6.91
CA ILE A 105 -0.76 6.33 6.60
C ILE A 105 0.07 6.63 5.35
N ILE A 106 -0.55 7.14 4.28
CA ILE A 106 0.16 7.44 3.04
C ILE A 106 1.24 8.51 3.27
N ARG A 107 0.97 9.50 4.10
CA ARG A 107 1.96 10.53 4.44
C ARG A 107 3.14 9.95 5.21
N MET A 108 2.89 9.05 6.15
CA MET A 108 3.95 8.35 6.88
C MET A 108 4.83 7.55 5.91
N PHE A 109 4.20 6.88 4.95
CA PHE A 109 4.91 6.05 3.98
C PHE A 109 5.71 6.86 2.98
N ILE A 110 5.16 7.97 2.49
CA ILE A 110 5.87 8.91 1.60
C ILE A 110 7.16 9.39 2.27
N LYS A 111 7.08 9.79 3.52
CA LYS A 111 8.24 10.25 4.29
C LYS A 111 9.31 9.16 4.38
N TYR A 112 8.91 7.93 4.69
CA TYR A 112 9.81 6.79 4.78
C TYR A 112 10.51 6.52 3.44
N ILE A 113 9.74 6.48 2.35
CA ILE A 113 10.27 6.19 1.01
C ILE A 113 11.28 7.25 0.57
N PHE A 114 10.98 8.52 0.80
CA PHE A 114 11.88 9.60 0.39
C PHE A 114 13.08 9.77 1.33
N GLU A 115 12.86 9.75 2.63
CA GLU A 115 13.91 10.10 3.60
C GLU A 115 14.79 8.92 4.00
N GLU A 116 14.25 7.72 4.11
CA GLU A 116 14.99 6.54 4.55
C GLU A 116 15.43 5.64 3.42
N LEU A 117 14.60 5.48 2.38
CA LEU A 117 14.92 4.64 1.22
C LEU A 117 15.52 5.42 0.07
N ASP A 118 15.52 6.73 0.15
CA ASP A 118 16.17 7.65 -0.81
C ASP A 118 15.66 7.56 -2.25
N TYR A 119 14.41 7.18 -2.43
CA TYR A 119 13.76 7.29 -3.73
C TYR A 119 13.52 8.75 -4.08
N LYS A 120 13.44 9.06 -5.38
CA LYS A 120 13.24 10.43 -5.86
C LYS A 120 11.82 10.69 -6.33
N LYS A 121 11.09 9.63 -6.64
CA LYS A 121 9.71 9.73 -7.13
C LYS A 121 8.89 8.54 -6.66
N ILE A 122 7.62 8.78 -6.39
CA ILE A 122 6.65 7.74 -6.07
C ILE A 122 5.55 7.77 -7.13
N LYS A 123 5.21 6.60 -7.64
CA LYS A 123 4.06 6.42 -8.53
C LYS A 123 3.00 5.59 -7.84
N VAL A 124 1.76 5.91 -8.11
CA VAL A 124 0.61 5.15 -7.62
C VAL A 124 -0.51 5.24 -8.65
N ASN A 125 -1.31 4.20 -8.74
CA ASN A 125 -2.50 4.24 -9.56
C ASN A 125 -3.68 3.64 -8.81
N THR A 126 -4.88 3.94 -9.27
CA THR A 126 -6.11 3.38 -8.72
C THR A 126 -7.18 3.30 -9.80
N LYS A 127 -8.19 2.49 -9.57
CA LYS A 127 -9.31 2.36 -10.49
C LYS A 127 -10.13 3.64 -10.56
N LEU A 128 -10.77 3.86 -11.70
CA LEU A 128 -11.59 5.06 -11.97
C LEU A 128 -12.74 5.22 -10.97
N ASP A 129 -13.28 4.13 -10.47
CA ASP A 129 -14.40 4.15 -9.53
C ASP A 129 -13.96 4.26 -8.06
N ASN A 130 -12.66 4.14 -7.78
CA ASN A 130 -12.16 4.24 -6.40
C ASN A 130 -11.93 5.72 -6.01
N LYS A 131 -13.00 6.42 -5.77
CA LYS A 131 -12.97 7.86 -5.46
C LYS A 131 -12.26 8.16 -4.14
N ARG A 132 -12.35 7.25 -3.17
CA ARG A 132 -11.68 7.41 -1.88
C ARG A 132 -10.17 7.41 -2.03
N ALA A 133 -9.61 6.46 -2.80
CA ALA A 133 -8.18 6.42 -3.03
C ALA A 133 -7.69 7.66 -3.78
N GLN A 134 -8.43 8.11 -4.79
CA GLN A 134 -8.12 9.33 -5.53
C GLN A 134 -8.05 10.53 -4.59
N TYR A 135 -9.03 10.68 -3.71
CA TYR A 135 -9.05 11.75 -2.72
C TYR A 135 -7.82 11.70 -1.80
N VAL A 136 -7.48 10.51 -1.31
CA VAL A 136 -6.32 10.32 -0.42
C VAL A 136 -5.02 10.72 -1.12
N TYR A 137 -4.82 10.28 -2.36
CA TYR A 137 -3.59 10.59 -3.10
C TYR A 137 -3.48 12.08 -3.42
N GLU A 138 -4.56 12.70 -3.89
CA GLU A 138 -4.55 14.12 -4.20
C GLU A 138 -4.32 14.96 -2.94
N LYS A 139 -4.93 14.58 -1.83
CA LYS A 139 -4.75 15.27 -0.55
C LYS A 139 -3.32 15.12 -0.03
N ALA A 140 -2.66 14.01 -0.31
CA ALA A 140 -1.26 13.78 0.09
C ALA A 140 -0.25 14.51 -0.82
N GLY A 141 -0.70 15.13 -1.89
CA GLY A 141 0.14 15.93 -2.78
C GLY A 141 0.49 15.26 -4.11
N PHE A 142 -0.03 14.07 -4.38
CA PHE A 142 0.16 13.42 -5.67
C PHE A 142 -0.54 14.21 -6.78
N ILE A 143 0.09 14.23 -7.95
CA ILE A 143 -0.39 14.93 -9.13
C ILE A 143 -0.81 13.89 -10.17
N LYS A 144 -2.01 14.04 -10.71
CA LYS A 144 -2.50 13.18 -11.78
C LYS A 144 -1.64 13.39 -13.02
N THR A 145 -1.10 12.28 -13.56
CA THR A 145 -0.28 12.30 -14.77
C THR A 145 -0.97 11.72 -15.99
N GLY A 146 -2.06 10.97 -15.79
CA GLY A 146 -2.81 10.41 -16.89
C GLY A 146 -3.94 9.51 -16.40
N GLU A 147 -4.71 9.03 -17.37
CA GLU A 147 -5.73 8.02 -17.12
C GLU A 147 -6.00 7.23 -18.40
N ASP A 148 -6.48 6.02 -18.24
CA ASP A 148 -6.97 5.20 -19.33
C ASP A 148 -8.35 4.63 -18.94
N GLU A 149 -8.81 3.59 -19.63
CA GLU A 149 -10.13 2.99 -19.36
C GLU A 149 -10.18 2.24 -18.02
N GLU A 150 -9.02 1.92 -17.44
CA GLU A 150 -8.93 1.08 -16.24
C GLU A 150 -8.50 1.85 -15.00
N ALA A 151 -7.64 2.85 -15.14
CA ALA A 151 -6.99 3.47 -13.98
C ALA A 151 -6.68 4.96 -14.18
N ILE A 152 -6.49 5.62 -13.03
CA ILE A 152 -5.91 6.96 -12.96
C ILE A 152 -4.51 6.82 -12.38
N TYR A 153 -3.54 7.53 -12.97
CA TYR A 153 -2.12 7.48 -12.63
C TYR A 153 -1.70 8.76 -11.94
N TYR A 154 -0.93 8.61 -10.86
CA TYR A 154 -0.45 9.74 -10.05
C TYR A 154 1.05 9.62 -9.81
N GLU A 155 1.71 10.77 -9.64
CA GLU A 155 3.12 10.84 -9.27
C GLU A 155 3.33 11.89 -8.18
N LEU A 156 4.35 11.65 -7.38
CA LEU A 156 4.84 12.61 -6.39
C LEU A 156 6.37 12.61 -6.46
N SER A 157 6.96 13.78 -6.70
CA SER A 157 8.41 13.94 -6.70
C SER A 157 8.89 14.45 -5.35
N ARG A 158 10.07 13.96 -4.94
CA ARG A 158 10.69 14.42 -3.70
C ARG A 158 10.98 15.90 -3.78
N GLN A 159 10.58 16.64 -2.75
CA GLN A 159 10.88 18.05 -2.67
C GLN A 159 12.37 18.24 -2.33
N ARG A 160 13.00 19.20 -2.98
CA ARG A 160 14.38 19.58 -2.65
C ARG A 160 14.36 20.63 -1.54
N ASP A 161 15.21 20.45 -0.56
CA ASP A 161 15.41 21.44 0.48
C ASP A 161 16.26 22.61 -0.03
#